data_86b923ee4de232ae98f457220bdb552e
#
_entry.id   86b923ee4de232ae98f457220bdb552e
#
_cell.length_a   1.000
_cell.length_b   1.000
_cell.length_c   1.000
_cell.angle_alpha   90.00
_cell.angle_beta   90.00
_cell.angle_gamma   90.00
#
_symmetry.space_group_name_H-M   'P 1'
#
loop_
_entity.id
_entity.type
_entity.pdbx_description
1 polymer ?
#
loop_
_entity_poly.entity_id
_entity_poly.type
_entity_poly.pdbx_seq_one_letter_code
_entity_poly.pdbx_strand_id
1 'polypeptide(L)'
;MDDVVDGLEEAALSPWRMELHVSRAGVRVLNDAYNAGPASMEAALRAVAQLPTARHHAVLGPMAELGDQSAAAHAHVAAVASELGVRLIAFGTDGYGSSAAQTVTTIDEALAALGDLGAQDSVLVKGSRIAGLERLAAALLAD
;
A
#
# COMPACT_ATOMS: atom_id res chain seq x y z
N MET A 1 -6.99 -1.38 23.42
CA MET A 1 -6.67 -1.75 22.73
C MET A 1 -6.33 -2.13 22.40
N ASP A 2 -6.21 -2.03 22.78
CA ASP A 2 -5.79 -2.67 22.15
C ASP A 2 -5.62 -2.98 21.73
N ASP A 3 -5.80 -2.82 21.99
CA ASP A 3 -5.53 -3.43 21.33
C ASP A 3 -5.28 -3.60 20.95
N VAL A 4 -5.50 -3.47 21.36
CA VAL A 4 -5.13 -3.91 20.71
C VAL A 4 -4.85 -4.42 20.70
N VAL A 5 -4.99 -4.38 21.19
CA VAL A 5 -4.66 -5.04 20.83
C VAL A 5 -4.69 -5.69 20.66
N ASP A 6 -4.97 -5.84 20.90
CA ASP A 6 -4.82 -6.59 20.43
C ASP A 6 -4.71 -6.98 19.89
N GLY A 7 -4.84 -7.03 20.07
CA GLY A 7 -4.66 -7.57 19.22
C GLY A 7 -4.06 -7.96 19.08
N LEU A 8 -4.17 -8.10 19.17
CA LEU A 8 -3.43 -8.54 18.84
C LEU A 8 -2.99 -9.31 18.88
N GLU A 9 -3.04 -9.56 19.12
CA GLU A 9 -2.58 -10.35 18.88
C GLU A 9 -2.55 -11.20 18.30
N GLU A 10 -2.93 -11.51 18.03
CA GLU A 10 -2.87 -12.25 17.30
C GLU A 10 -2.61 -12.35 16.30
N ALA A 11 -2.80 -12.20 16.48
CA ALA A 11 -2.60 -12.21 15.43
C ALA A 11 -1.57 -11.95 14.62
N ALA A 12 -0.78 -11.61 14.77
CA ALA A 12 0.30 -11.40 13.86
C ALA A 12 0.70 -12.66 13.16
N LEU A 13 -0.17 -13.13 12.37
CA LEU A 13 0.01 -14.41 11.72
C LEU A 13 0.96 -14.32 10.56
N SER A 14 1.05 -13.16 9.92
CA SER A 14 1.95 -12.96 8.81
C SER A 14 2.67 -11.64 9.02
N PRO A 15 4.02 -11.64 8.96
CA PRO A 15 4.77 -10.41 9.21
C PRO A 15 4.52 -9.30 8.19
N TRP A 16 3.89 -9.62 7.05
CA TRP A 16 3.70 -8.64 5.99
C TRP A 16 2.24 -8.30 5.76
N ARG A 17 1.36 -8.61 6.71
CA ARG A 17 -0.06 -8.31 6.59
C ARG A 17 -0.44 -7.20 7.55
N MET A 18 -0.88 -6.09 7.00
CA MET A 18 -1.47 -4.97 7.75
C MET A 18 -0.65 -4.56 8.97
N GLU A 19 0.65 -4.49 8.79
CA GLU A 19 1.54 -4.05 9.86
C GLU A 19 1.76 -2.55 9.74
N LEU A 20 1.44 -1.82 10.79
CA LEU A 20 1.67 -0.38 10.81
C LEU A 20 2.96 -0.10 11.56
N HIS A 21 3.86 0.61 10.90
CA HIS A 21 5.13 1.02 11.46
C HIS A 21 5.33 2.51 11.26
N VAL A 22 6.10 3.13 12.13
CA VAL A 22 6.43 4.56 12.01
C VAL A 22 7.92 4.68 11.84
N SER A 23 8.35 5.37 10.77
CA SER A 23 9.77 5.59 10.51
C SER A 23 10.32 6.67 11.43
N ARG A 24 11.65 6.86 11.39
CA ARG A 24 12.29 7.92 12.17
C ARG A 24 11.78 9.30 11.78
N ALA A 25 11.45 9.49 10.51
CA ALA A 25 10.92 10.75 10.03
C ALA A 25 9.45 10.95 10.40
N GLY A 26 8.82 9.94 11.01
CA GLY A 26 7.43 10.02 11.42
C GLY A 26 6.45 9.51 10.36
N VAL A 27 6.95 8.99 9.25
CA VAL A 27 6.09 8.43 8.19
C VAL A 27 5.40 7.18 8.71
N ARG A 28 4.10 7.12 8.57
CA ARG A 28 3.35 5.92 8.91
C ARG A 28 3.31 5.01 7.70
N VAL A 29 3.88 3.83 7.84
CA VAL A 29 3.95 2.83 6.77
C VAL A 29 3.06 1.67 7.13
N LEU A 30 2.02 1.47 6.33
CA LEU A 30 1.12 0.33 6.48
C LEU A 30 1.60 -0.75 5.51
N ASN A 31 2.28 -1.74 6.06
CA ASN A 31 2.89 -2.80 5.26
C ASN A 31 1.93 -3.97 5.15
N ASP A 32 1.41 -4.19 3.95
CA ASP A 32 0.52 -5.29 3.64
C ASP A 32 0.95 -5.92 2.32
N ALA A 33 2.25 -6.20 2.21
CA ALA A 33 2.88 -6.59 0.95
C ALA A 33 2.86 -8.10 0.69
N TYR A 34 2.25 -8.88 1.58
CA TYR A 34 2.27 -10.34 1.46
C TYR A 34 1.42 -10.85 0.30
N ASN A 35 0.24 -10.30 0.13
CA ASN A 35 -0.68 -10.77 -0.88
C ASN A 35 -1.65 -9.65 -1.26
N ALA A 36 -2.30 -9.78 -2.40
CA ALA A 36 -3.24 -8.79 -2.87
C ALA A 36 -4.39 -9.44 -3.62
N GLY A 37 -5.60 -9.21 -3.14
CA GLY A 37 -6.83 -9.50 -3.83
C GLY A 37 -7.70 -8.26 -3.82
N PRO A 38 -8.77 -8.22 -4.64
CA PRO A 38 -9.57 -6.99 -4.73
C PRO A 38 -10.17 -6.52 -3.40
N ALA A 39 -10.74 -7.45 -2.63
CA ALA A 39 -11.36 -7.08 -1.36
C ALA A 39 -10.32 -6.63 -0.34
N SER A 40 -9.17 -7.31 -0.28
CA SER A 40 -8.12 -6.93 0.67
C SER A 40 -7.44 -5.63 0.27
N MET A 41 -7.33 -5.35 -1.04
CA MET A 41 -6.82 -4.06 -1.52
C MET A 41 -7.73 -2.93 -1.08
N GLU A 42 -9.04 -3.09 -1.26
CA GLU A 42 -9.99 -2.07 -0.86
C GLU A 42 -9.94 -1.84 0.64
N ALA A 43 -9.91 -2.90 1.44
CA ALA A 43 -9.84 -2.79 2.89
C ALA A 43 -8.57 -2.04 3.33
N ALA A 44 -7.44 -2.33 2.69
CA ALA A 44 -6.18 -1.66 3.03
C ALA A 44 -6.20 -0.19 2.65
N LEU A 45 -6.79 0.16 1.51
CA LEU A 45 -6.92 1.57 1.11
C LEU A 45 -7.78 2.34 2.12
N ARG A 46 -8.87 1.75 2.57
CA ARG A 46 -9.71 2.39 3.57
C ARG A 46 -8.97 2.55 4.89
N ALA A 47 -8.13 1.58 5.24
CA ALA A 47 -7.34 1.65 6.48
C ALA A 47 -6.33 2.80 6.42
N VAL A 48 -5.57 2.92 5.31
CA VAL A 48 -4.58 4.00 5.21
C VAL A 48 -5.26 5.37 5.17
N ALA A 49 -6.43 5.45 4.54
CA ALA A 49 -7.16 6.72 4.44
C ALA A 49 -7.66 7.20 5.81
N GLN A 50 -7.76 6.32 6.79
CA GLN A 50 -8.22 6.67 8.13
C GLN A 50 -7.09 7.04 9.08
N LEU A 51 -5.84 6.91 8.65
CA LEU A 51 -4.72 7.29 9.50
C LEU A 51 -4.70 8.80 9.70
N PRO A 52 -4.27 9.28 10.89
CA PRO A 52 -4.32 10.71 11.23
C PRO A 52 -3.15 11.48 10.60
N THR A 53 -3.10 11.47 9.29
CA THR A 53 -2.07 12.17 8.51
C THR A 53 -2.76 13.04 7.47
N ALA A 54 -2.04 14.07 7.01
CA ALA A 54 -2.61 15.01 6.05
C ALA A 54 -2.60 14.44 4.63
N ARG A 55 -1.65 13.57 4.33
CA ARG A 55 -1.50 13.00 2.99
C ARG A 55 -1.44 11.49 3.08
N HIS A 56 -2.16 10.83 2.17
CA HIS A 56 -2.22 9.37 2.12
C HIS A 56 -1.73 8.90 0.76
N HIS A 57 -0.80 7.96 0.76
CA HIS A 57 -0.21 7.41 -0.45
C HIS A 57 -0.37 5.90 -0.44
N ALA A 58 -0.42 5.30 -1.62
CA ALA A 58 -0.43 3.85 -1.75
C ALA A 58 0.46 3.46 -2.92
N VAL A 59 1.37 2.54 -2.66
CA VAL A 59 2.15 1.90 -3.72
C VAL A 59 1.58 0.51 -3.87
N LEU A 60 0.89 0.28 -4.99
CA LEU A 60 0.15 -0.94 -5.22
C LEU A 60 0.76 -1.72 -6.37
N GLY A 61 1.11 -2.96 -6.09
CA GLY A 61 1.58 -3.89 -7.11
C GLY A 61 0.40 -4.58 -7.79
N PRO A 62 0.70 -5.49 -8.73
CA PRO A 62 -0.36 -6.21 -9.42
C PRO A 62 -1.06 -7.18 -8.49
N MET A 63 -2.34 -7.39 -8.75
CA MET A 63 -3.09 -8.46 -8.13
C MET A 63 -2.95 -9.70 -9.00
N ALA A 64 -2.60 -10.83 -8.39
CA ALA A 64 -2.33 -12.06 -9.11
C ALA A 64 -3.55 -12.97 -9.17
N GLU A 65 -3.54 -13.90 -10.12
CA GLU A 65 -4.47 -15.03 -10.18
C GLU A 65 -5.93 -14.62 -10.40
N LEU A 66 -6.18 -13.50 -11.05
CA LEU A 66 -7.53 -13.03 -11.32
C LEU A 66 -8.05 -13.42 -12.70
N GLY A 67 -7.17 -13.87 -13.59
CA GLY A 67 -7.57 -14.26 -14.95
C GLY A 67 -8.26 -13.10 -15.68
N ASP A 68 -9.42 -13.39 -16.27
CA ASP A 68 -10.13 -12.42 -17.08
C ASP A 68 -10.66 -11.23 -16.28
N GLN A 69 -10.70 -11.33 -14.96
CA GLN A 69 -11.20 -10.25 -14.12
C GLN A 69 -10.13 -9.27 -13.71
N SER A 70 -8.90 -9.47 -14.15
CA SER A 70 -7.77 -8.65 -13.71
C SER A 70 -7.96 -7.18 -14.03
N ALA A 71 -8.35 -6.85 -15.26
CA ALA A 71 -8.51 -5.44 -15.66
C ALA A 71 -9.59 -4.75 -14.84
N ALA A 72 -10.73 -5.41 -14.67
CA ALA A 72 -11.84 -4.83 -13.90
C ALA A 72 -11.48 -4.66 -12.43
N ALA A 73 -10.78 -5.63 -11.85
CA ALA A 73 -10.39 -5.56 -10.45
C ALA A 73 -9.39 -4.43 -10.20
N HIS A 74 -8.41 -4.26 -11.08
CA HIS A 74 -7.45 -3.17 -10.95
C HIS A 74 -8.13 -1.80 -11.11
N ALA A 75 -9.04 -1.70 -12.08
CA ALA A 75 -9.79 -0.44 -12.28
C ALA A 75 -10.65 -0.11 -11.07
N HIS A 76 -11.28 -1.10 -10.46
CA HIS A 76 -12.10 -0.89 -9.25
C HIS A 76 -11.25 -0.37 -8.10
N VAL A 77 -10.10 -0.99 -7.88
CA VAL A 77 -9.19 -0.57 -6.80
C VAL A 77 -8.71 0.87 -7.04
N ALA A 78 -8.38 1.20 -8.27
CA ALA A 78 -7.96 2.57 -8.61
C ALA A 78 -9.08 3.57 -8.32
N ALA A 79 -10.33 3.22 -8.63
CA ALA A 79 -11.46 4.08 -8.34
C ALA A 79 -11.64 4.29 -6.84
N VAL A 80 -11.47 3.24 -6.04
CA VAL A 80 -11.57 3.35 -4.58
C VAL A 80 -10.49 4.29 -4.05
N ALA A 81 -9.25 4.15 -4.53
CA ALA A 81 -8.17 5.04 -4.09
C ALA A 81 -8.50 6.50 -4.40
N SER A 82 -9.03 6.75 -5.60
CA SER A 82 -9.41 8.10 -6.00
C SER A 82 -10.51 8.66 -5.11
N GLU A 83 -11.54 7.87 -4.82
CA GLU A 83 -12.64 8.29 -3.95
C GLU A 83 -12.16 8.63 -2.55
N LEU A 84 -11.18 7.90 -2.06
CA LEU A 84 -10.64 8.10 -0.71
C LEU A 84 -9.60 9.21 -0.63
N GLY A 85 -9.19 9.77 -1.77
CA GLY A 85 -8.14 10.78 -1.79
C GLY A 85 -6.75 10.21 -1.54
N VAL A 86 -6.55 8.93 -1.83
CA VAL A 86 -5.26 8.28 -1.69
C VAL A 86 -4.50 8.38 -3.01
N ARG A 87 -3.28 8.92 -2.94
CA ARG A 87 -2.42 9.03 -4.12
C ARG A 87 -1.89 7.64 -4.47
N LEU A 88 -2.22 7.18 -5.67
CA LEU A 88 -1.89 5.83 -6.12
C LEU A 88 -0.64 5.84 -6.98
N ILE A 89 0.35 5.03 -6.59
CA ILE A 89 1.54 4.77 -7.40
C ILE A 89 1.48 3.29 -7.77
N ALA A 90 1.44 2.99 -9.07
CA ALA A 90 1.38 1.62 -9.55
C ALA A 90 2.79 1.05 -9.65
N PHE A 91 2.98 -0.15 -9.12
CA PHE A 91 4.29 -0.80 -9.11
C PHE A 91 4.25 -2.06 -9.97
N GLY A 92 4.98 -2.03 -11.07
CA GLY A 92 5.15 -3.20 -11.91
C GLY A 92 3.93 -3.59 -12.74
N THR A 93 2.97 -2.68 -12.88
CA THR A 93 1.77 -2.96 -13.67
C THR A 93 1.17 -1.65 -14.16
N ASP A 94 0.56 -1.70 -15.35
CA ASP A 94 -0.25 -0.59 -15.86
C ASP A 94 -1.75 -0.84 -15.66
N GLY A 95 -2.11 -1.89 -14.92
CA GLY A 95 -3.50 -2.28 -14.75
C GLY A 95 -4.37 -1.26 -14.06
N TYR A 96 -3.78 -0.38 -13.26
CA TYR A 96 -4.55 0.67 -12.58
C TYR A 96 -4.90 1.84 -13.51
N GLY A 97 -4.30 1.88 -14.69
CA GLY A 97 -4.67 2.85 -15.70
C GLY A 97 -4.28 4.27 -15.37
N SER A 98 -5.00 5.22 -15.96
CA SER A 98 -4.70 6.64 -15.80
C SER A 98 -5.05 7.17 -14.41
N SER A 99 -5.73 6.40 -13.57
CA SER A 99 -5.99 6.80 -12.19
C SER A 99 -4.73 6.79 -11.34
N ALA A 100 -3.71 6.04 -11.73
CA ALA A 100 -2.45 6.05 -11.02
C ALA A 100 -1.71 7.36 -11.31
N ALA A 101 -1.18 7.99 -10.26
CA ALA A 101 -0.41 9.21 -10.42
C ALA A 101 0.88 8.93 -11.19
N GLN A 102 1.44 7.72 -11.02
CA GLN A 102 2.68 7.34 -11.66
C GLN A 102 2.78 5.81 -11.69
N THR A 103 3.43 5.29 -12.71
CA THR A 103 3.72 3.85 -12.80
C THR A 103 5.23 3.66 -12.74
N VAL A 104 5.68 2.79 -11.85
CA VAL A 104 7.11 2.55 -11.62
C VAL A 104 7.39 1.06 -11.66
N THR A 105 8.65 0.68 -11.82
CA THR A 105 9.03 -0.73 -11.92
C THR A 105 10.13 -1.13 -10.94
N THR A 106 10.74 -0.18 -10.24
CA THR A 106 11.79 -0.48 -9.28
C THR A 106 11.51 0.20 -7.95
N ILE A 107 12.15 -0.31 -6.91
CA ILE A 107 12.04 0.28 -5.57
C ILE A 107 12.54 1.73 -5.58
N ASP A 108 13.67 1.98 -6.25
CA ASP A 108 14.21 3.33 -6.32
C ASP A 108 13.24 4.29 -7.01
N GLU A 109 12.59 3.83 -8.09
CA GLU A 109 11.59 4.65 -8.77
C GLU A 109 10.39 4.94 -7.86
N ALA A 110 9.98 3.96 -7.08
CA ALA A 110 8.87 4.14 -6.15
C ALA A 110 9.22 5.17 -5.08
N LEU A 111 10.42 5.09 -4.53
CA LEU A 111 10.88 6.06 -3.54
C LEU A 111 10.94 7.47 -4.15
N ALA A 112 11.43 7.59 -5.37
CA ALA A 112 11.49 8.88 -6.04
C ALA A 112 10.09 9.44 -6.30
N ALA A 113 9.14 8.58 -6.67
CA ALA A 113 7.76 8.99 -6.91
C ALA A 113 7.08 9.48 -5.64
N LEU A 114 7.37 8.82 -4.50
CA LEU A 114 6.81 9.25 -3.22
C LEU A 114 7.37 10.60 -2.79
N GLY A 115 8.63 10.88 -3.11
CA GLY A 115 9.26 12.14 -2.76
C GLY A 115 9.60 12.23 -1.28
N ASP A 116 9.70 13.45 -0.79
CA ASP A 116 10.01 13.68 0.62
C ASP A 116 8.78 13.42 1.48
N LEU A 117 8.91 12.53 2.44
CA LEU A 117 7.83 12.15 3.33
C LEU A 117 8.18 12.53 4.76
N GLY A 118 7.16 12.79 5.55
CA GLY A 118 7.33 13.15 6.94
C GLY A 118 6.15 12.72 7.80
N ALA A 119 6.01 13.36 8.96
CA ALA A 119 5.00 12.97 9.95
C ALA A 119 3.57 13.15 9.45
N GLN A 120 3.36 13.93 8.40
CA GLN A 120 2.02 14.14 7.84
C GLN A 120 1.70 13.20 6.69
N ASP A 121 2.55 12.21 6.47
CA ASP A 121 2.37 11.25 5.37
C ASP A 121 2.16 9.84 5.89
N SER A 122 1.25 9.14 5.24
CA SER A 122 1.11 7.70 5.43
C SER A 122 1.19 7.01 4.08
N VAL A 123 1.78 5.82 4.06
CA VAL A 123 2.01 5.06 2.84
C VAL A 123 1.55 3.63 3.04
N LEU A 124 0.64 3.19 2.19
CA LEU A 124 0.26 1.79 2.09
C LEU A 124 1.16 1.12 1.07
N VAL A 125 1.74 -0.02 1.44
CA VAL A 125 2.55 -0.83 0.54
C VAL A 125 1.86 -2.18 0.41
N LYS A 126 1.30 -2.46 -0.77
CA LYS A 126 0.53 -3.68 -0.96
C LYS A 126 0.60 -4.15 -2.41
N GLY A 127 0.79 -5.46 -2.58
CA GLY A 127 0.83 -6.07 -3.89
C GLY A 127 0.85 -7.56 -3.75
N SER A 128 0.85 -8.26 -4.87
CA SER A 128 1.01 -9.71 -4.81
C SER A 128 2.42 -10.02 -4.33
N ARG A 129 2.58 -11.21 -3.76
CA ARG A 129 3.85 -11.65 -3.22
C ARG A 129 4.98 -11.57 -4.24
N ILE A 130 4.67 -11.83 -5.49
CA ILE A 130 5.65 -11.80 -6.58
C ILE A 130 6.26 -10.41 -6.77
N ALA A 131 5.50 -9.35 -6.46
CA ALA A 131 5.99 -7.99 -6.65
C ALA A 131 7.16 -7.64 -5.73
N GLY A 132 7.30 -8.31 -4.60
CA GLY A 132 8.41 -8.08 -3.68
C GLY A 132 8.37 -6.72 -3.00
N LEU A 133 7.17 -6.18 -2.77
CA LEU A 133 7.01 -4.84 -2.21
C LEU A 133 7.41 -4.74 -0.74
N GLU A 134 7.62 -5.85 -0.06
CA GLU A 134 8.17 -5.81 1.29
C GLU A 134 9.53 -5.08 1.33
N ARG A 135 10.25 -5.08 0.21
CA ARG A 135 11.52 -4.34 0.11
C ARG A 135 11.30 -2.84 0.13
N LEU A 136 10.19 -2.38 -0.44
CA LEU A 136 9.86 -0.95 -0.38
C LEU A 136 9.51 -0.54 1.05
N ALA A 137 8.72 -1.34 1.74
CA ALA A 137 8.38 -1.05 3.13
C ALA A 137 9.65 -0.99 3.99
N ALA A 138 10.56 -1.93 3.79
CA ALA A 138 11.84 -1.94 4.52
C ALA A 138 12.65 -0.68 4.23
N ALA A 139 12.69 -0.25 2.96
CA ALA A 139 13.43 0.95 2.58
C ALA A 139 12.83 2.21 3.23
N LEU A 140 11.50 2.29 3.27
CA LEU A 140 10.83 3.43 3.89
C LEU A 140 11.10 3.51 5.39
N LEU A 141 11.32 2.37 6.03
CA LEU A 141 11.54 2.32 7.47
C LEU A 141 13.03 2.37 7.83
N ALA A 142 13.92 2.30 6.86
CA ALA A 142 15.36 2.23 7.11
C ALA A 142 15.95 3.56 7.59
N ASP A 143 15.26 4.66 7.36
CA ASP A 143 15.76 6.00 7.77
C ASP A 143 15.51 6.31 9.22
#